data_410268b33ed46f549fbf16a3588dc71b
#
_entry.id   410268b33ed46f549fbf16a3588dc71b
#
_cell.length_a   1.000
_cell.length_b   1.000
_cell.length_c   1.000
_cell.angle_alpha   90.00
_cell.angle_beta   90.00
_cell.angle_gamma   90.00
#
_symmetry.space_group_name_H-M   'P 1'
#
loop_
_entity.id
_entity.type
_entity.pdbx_description
1 polymer ?
#
loop_
_entity_poly.entity_id
_entity_poly.type
_entity_poly.pdbx_seq_one_letter_code
_entity_poly.pdbx_strand_id
1 'polypeptide(L)'
;MPIIKNTHYKPPFYLFNQHLETIVPSAIRKVKGVKYERERIETQDGDFLDIDWVKNNNSRLIIASHGLEGSSDRPYIQGIAKLFSQNNWDVLAWNCRSCSGEMNRKKFLYHHGFTQDVEEVVSRAIANGYKEIVLIGFSMGGSLTLKYVGENGQDLYPQIKGAMAVSVPCNLSSSSKMLALKKNKFYQNRFMRKLDIKLRQKNEQYPGLLEIRHWKSFRDFHDFDTHYSAKIFGYQDAQDFYDSVQCLPHLMNIKVPTLILNALNDPMLTGDCYPESQAEANQNILLELTTHGGHVGFLQMGKVYTYAEERALTFFNETLRVYQ
;
A
#
# COMPACT_ATOMS: atom_id res chain seq x y z
N MET A 1 1.12 -13.43 -21.65
CA MET A 1 2.46 -13.32 -21.04
C MET A 1 2.28 -12.68 -19.68
N PRO A 2 2.83 -13.23 -18.61
CA PRO A 2 2.62 -12.72 -17.25
C PRO A 2 3.36 -11.40 -16.97
N ILE A 3 4.29 -10.99 -17.85
CA ILE A 3 5.07 -9.77 -17.69
C ILE A 3 4.84 -8.82 -18.86
N ILE A 4 4.39 -7.59 -18.56
CA ILE A 4 4.19 -6.51 -19.54
C ILE A 4 5.29 -5.46 -19.32
N LYS A 5 6.22 -5.35 -20.26
CA LYS A 5 7.30 -4.33 -20.24
C LYS A 5 7.08 -3.18 -21.24
N ASN A 6 6.26 -3.42 -22.26
CA ASN A 6 5.96 -2.43 -23.32
C ASN A 6 4.58 -1.79 -23.03
N THR A 7 4.54 -0.82 -22.13
CA THR A 7 3.33 -0.07 -21.84
C THR A 7 3.26 1.21 -22.68
N HIS A 8 2.04 1.65 -23.01
CA HIS A 8 1.82 2.94 -23.70
C HIS A 8 1.84 4.14 -22.75
N TYR A 9 2.11 3.90 -21.44
CA TYR A 9 2.17 4.97 -20.45
C TYR A 9 3.34 5.92 -20.71
N LYS A 10 3.03 7.22 -20.73
CA LYS A 10 4.02 8.30 -20.80
C LYS A 10 3.66 9.38 -19.78
N PRO A 11 4.62 9.84 -18.96
CA PRO A 11 4.39 10.95 -18.05
C PRO A 11 4.21 12.26 -18.80
N PRO A 12 3.59 13.27 -18.17
CA PRO A 12 3.63 14.65 -18.67
C PRO A 12 5.08 15.13 -18.86
N PHE A 13 5.34 15.89 -19.94
CA PHE A 13 6.71 16.31 -20.31
C PHE A 13 7.42 17.14 -19.22
N TYR A 14 6.68 17.83 -18.36
CA TYR A 14 7.22 18.60 -17.24
C TYR A 14 7.66 17.75 -16.05
N LEU A 15 7.34 16.46 -16.04
CA LEU A 15 7.82 15.48 -15.06
C LEU A 15 9.04 14.74 -15.63
N PHE A 16 10.11 15.46 -15.87
CA PHE A 16 11.28 15.00 -16.64
C PHE A 16 12.26 14.12 -15.82
N ASN A 17 11.94 13.80 -14.58
CA ASN A 17 12.73 12.86 -13.76
C ASN A 17 11.87 12.15 -12.71
N GLN A 18 12.39 11.03 -12.21
CA GLN A 18 11.75 10.16 -11.24
C GLN A 18 11.28 10.86 -9.95
N HIS A 19 11.98 11.90 -9.51
CA HIS A 19 11.62 12.62 -8.29
C HIS A 19 10.41 13.53 -8.52
N LEU A 20 10.34 14.22 -9.65
CA LEU A 20 9.16 15.01 -10.03
C LEU A 20 7.95 14.09 -10.26
N GLU A 21 8.15 12.95 -10.93
CA GLU A 21 7.10 11.95 -11.12
C GLU A 21 6.56 11.40 -9.77
N THR A 22 7.38 11.39 -8.73
CA THR A 22 6.98 10.95 -7.38
C THR A 22 6.34 12.07 -6.55
N ILE A 23 6.97 13.25 -6.53
CA ILE A 23 6.62 14.34 -5.61
C ILE A 23 5.39 15.11 -6.07
N VAL A 24 5.33 15.47 -7.37
CA VAL A 24 4.24 16.30 -7.90
C VAL A 24 2.86 15.65 -7.71
N PRO A 25 2.65 14.37 -8.06
CA PRO A 25 1.37 13.71 -7.81
C PRO A 25 1.01 13.65 -6.32
N SER A 26 1.99 13.42 -5.49
CA SER A 26 1.80 13.25 -4.04
C SER A 26 1.55 14.56 -3.28
N ALA A 27 2.14 15.67 -3.73
CA ALA A 27 2.14 16.95 -3.01
C ALA A 27 1.20 18.00 -3.63
N ILE A 28 1.03 17.99 -4.96
CA ILE A 28 0.32 19.05 -5.69
C ILE A 28 -1.05 18.61 -6.19
N ARG A 29 -1.18 17.33 -6.58
CA ARG A 29 -2.46 16.81 -7.08
C ARG A 29 -3.54 16.91 -6.00
N LYS A 30 -4.67 17.47 -6.37
CA LYS A 30 -5.88 17.54 -5.53
C LYS A 30 -7.02 16.82 -6.23
N VAL A 31 -7.61 15.85 -5.57
CA VAL A 31 -8.82 15.16 -6.01
C VAL A 31 -10.00 15.77 -5.29
N LYS A 32 -10.93 16.38 -6.05
CA LYS A 32 -12.10 17.02 -5.48
C LYS A 32 -13.34 16.13 -5.61
N GLY A 33 -14.29 16.31 -4.68
CA GLY A 33 -15.64 15.70 -4.79
C GLY A 33 -15.75 14.31 -4.17
N VAL A 34 -14.73 13.80 -3.50
CA VAL A 34 -14.83 12.59 -2.65
C VAL A 34 -15.38 13.02 -1.29
N LYS A 35 -16.47 12.39 -0.87
CA LYS A 35 -17.05 12.55 0.46
C LYS A 35 -17.05 11.19 1.13
N TYR A 36 -16.31 11.08 2.21
CA TYR A 36 -16.23 9.87 3.01
C TYR A 36 -17.26 9.88 4.15
N GLU A 37 -17.82 8.71 4.40
CA GLU A 37 -18.56 8.39 5.63
C GLU A 37 -17.63 7.54 6.49
N ARG A 38 -17.13 8.13 7.58
CA ARG A 38 -16.19 7.43 8.49
C ARG A 38 -16.93 6.50 9.43
N GLU A 39 -16.44 5.29 9.52
CA GLU A 39 -16.81 4.29 10.51
C GLU A 39 -15.57 3.88 11.31
N ARG A 40 -15.71 3.74 12.62
CA ARG A 40 -14.68 3.13 13.48
C ARG A 40 -15.07 1.69 13.74
N ILE A 41 -14.15 0.77 13.48
CA ILE A 41 -14.30 -0.65 13.84
C ILE A 41 -13.34 -1.00 14.97
N GLU A 42 -13.81 -1.79 15.93
CA GLU A 42 -12.98 -2.38 16.97
C GLU A 42 -12.29 -3.62 16.40
N THR A 43 -10.99 -3.75 16.64
CA THR A 43 -10.21 -4.92 16.23
C THR A 43 -10.21 -6.01 17.31
N GLN A 44 -10.00 -7.27 16.92
CA GLN A 44 -9.99 -8.42 17.86
C GLN A 44 -8.98 -8.25 19.00
N ASP A 45 -7.89 -7.54 18.78
CA ASP A 45 -6.89 -7.27 19.80
C ASP A 45 -7.26 -6.08 20.73
N GLY A 46 -8.43 -5.47 20.55
CA GLY A 46 -8.95 -4.35 21.37
C GLY A 46 -8.37 -2.98 20.99
N ASP A 47 -7.88 -2.84 19.78
CA ASP A 47 -7.54 -1.57 19.16
C ASP A 47 -8.70 -1.08 18.27
N PHE A 48 -8.46 -0.14 17.37
CA PHE A 48 -9.46 0.31 16.41
C PHE A 48 -8.83 0.64 15.05
N LEU A 49 -9.66 0.59 14.02
CA LEU A 49 -9.37 1.11 12.69
C LEU A 49 -10.47 2.08 12.26
N ASP A 50 -10.09 3.21 11.70
CA ASP A 50 -11.01 4.13 11.05
C ASP A 50 -11.06 3.82 9.55
N ILE A 51 -12.24 3.46 9.06
CA ILE A 51 -12.51 3.11 7.68
C ILE A 51 -13.45 4.15 7.06
N ASP A 52 -13.14 4.56 5.84
CA ASP A 52 -13.79 5.65 5.14
C ASP A 52 -14.53 5.12 3.91
N TRP A 53 -15.85 5.20 3.93
CA TRP A 53 -16.72 4.67 2.91
C TRP A 53 -17.14 5.72 1.87
N VAL A 54 -17.24 5.28 0.60
CA VAL A 54 -18.09 5.91 -0.42
C VAL A 54 -19.10 4.87 -0.85
N LYS A 55 -20.36 5.00 -0.39
CA LYS A 55 -21.44 4.05 -0.65
C LYS A 55 -22.46 4.66 -1.62
N ASN A 56 -22.73 3.95 -2.71
CA ASN A 56 -23.74 4.26 -3.70
C ASN A 56 -24.71 3.08 -3.89
N ASN A 57 -24.75 2.16 -2.91
CA ASN A 57 -25.56 0.93 -2.93
C ASN A 57 -25.19 -0.02 -4.09
N ASN A 58 -23.93 -0.08 -4.45
CA ASN A 58 -23.43 -1.04 -5.43
C ASN A 58 -23.13 -2.39 -4.77
N SER A 59 -23.20 -3.48 -5.56
CA SER A 59 -22.85 -4.84 -5.09
C SER A 59 -21.36 -5.12 -5.07
N ARG A 60 -20.56 -4.30 -5.78
CA ARG A 60 -19.11 -4.42 -5.93
C ARG A 60 -18.39 -3.46 -5.00
N LEU A 61 -17.35 -3.95 -4.36
CA LEU A 61 -16.54 -3.15 -3.45
C LEU A 61 -15.07 -3.20 -3.83
N ILE A 62 -14.42 -2.03 -3.83
CA ILE A 62 -12.97 -1.94 -3.80
C ILE A 62 -12.49 -1.49 -2.42
N ILE A 63 -11.55 -2.26 -1.83
CA ILE A 63 -10.87 -1.91 -0.58
C ILE A 63 -9.50 -1.34 -0.93
N ALA A 64 -9.21 -0.11 -0.47
CA ALA A 64 -8.00 0.62 -0.81
C ALA A 64 -7.09 0.83 0.40
N SER A 65 -5.83 0.37 0.29
CA SER A 65 -4.78 0.42 1.32
C SER A 65 -3.71 1.45 0.97
N HIS A 66 -3.50 2.43 1.86
CA HIS A 66 -2.52 3.49 1.65
C HIS A 66 -1.07 3.06 1.95
N GLY A 67 -0.09 3.83 1.46
CA GLY A 67 1.33 3.63 1.75
C GLY A 67 1.76 4.18 3.12
N LEU A 68 3.05 3.95 3.46
CA LEU A 68 3.66 4.37 4.72
C LEU A 68 3.38 5.84 5.04
N GLU A 69 2.88 6.10 6.26
CA GLU A 69 2.52 7.45 6.75
C GLU A 69 1.51 8.19 5.84
N GLY A 70 0.66 7.40 5.16
CA GLY A 70 -0.48 7.90 4.41
C GLY A 70 -1.78 7.91 5.21
N SER A 71 -2.89 8.06 4.51
CA SER A 71 -4.28 7.94 5.00
C SER A 71 -5.22 7.80 3.79
N SER A 72 -6.51 7.61 4.04
CA SER A 72 -7.58 7.69 3.02
C SER A 72 -7.58 9.01 2.24
N ASP A 73 -7.04 10.10 2.83
CA ASP A 73 -6.96 11.43 2.20
C ASP A 73 -5.83 11.57 1.17
N ARG A 74 -5.00 10.55 0.98
CA ARG A 74 -3.93 10.64 -0.03
C ARG A 74 -4.52 10.75 -1.44
N PRO A 75 -3.93 11.60 -2.32
CA PRO A 75 -4.48 11.84 -3.65
C PRO A 75 -4.73 10.58 -4.49
N TYR A 76 -3.87 9.56 -4.35
CA TYR A 76 -4.04 8.29 -5.06
C TYR A 76 -5.18 7.43 -4.49
N ILE A 77 -5.45 7.48 -3.17
CA ILE A 77 -6.62 6.83 -2.56
C ILE A 77 -7.89 7.56 -2.95
N GLN A 78 -7.90 8.89 -2.85
CA GLN A 78 -9.05 9.69 -3.31
C GLN A 78 -9.31 9.54 -4.82
N GLY A 79 -8.25 9.34 -5.62
CA GLY A 79 -8.37 9.06 -7.05
C GLY A 79 -9.10 7.74 -7.32
N ILE A 80 -8.72 6.68 -6.63
CA ILE A 80 -9.44 5.38 -6.65
C ILE A 80 -10.89 5.58 -6.18
N ALA A 81 -11.09 6.24 -5.04
CA ALA A 81 -12.43 6.45 -4.49
C ALA A 81 -13.35 7.18 -5.48
N LYS A 82 -12.84 8.24 -6.13
CA LYS A 82 -13.60 8.99 -7.12
C LYS A 82 -13.87 8.18 -8.37
N LEU A 83 -12.86 7.54 -8.95
CA LEU A 83 -13.01 6.82 -10.21
C LEU A 83 -13.98 5.64 -10.06
N PHE A 84 -13.79 4.84 -9.00
CA PHE A 84 -14.59 3.63 -8.81
C PHE A 84 -16.03 3.96 -8.42
N SER A 85 -16.27 4.96 -7.56
CA SER A 85 -17.63 5.37 -7.20
C SER A 85 -18.43 5.92 -8.40
N GLN A 86 -17.76 6.46 -9.41
CA GLN A 86 -18.38 6.89 -10.68
C GLN A 86 -18.61 5.75 -11.68
N ASN A 87 -18.10 4.54 -11.39
CA ASN A 87 -18.18 3.37 -12.27
C ASN A 87 -18.88 2.16 -11.61
N ASN A 88 -19.90 2.43 -10.81
CA ASN A 88 -20.76 1.42 -10.16
C ASN A 88 -20.01 0.50 -9.18
N TRP A 89 -19.10 1.09 -8.40
CA TRP A 89 -18.43 0.44 -7.28
C TRP A 89 -18.67 1.24 -6.00
N ASP A 90 -18.83 0.56 -4.90
CA ASP A 90 -18.61 1.15 -3.58
C ASP A 90 -17.13 1.11 -3.24
N VAL A 91 -16.68 2.00 -2.37
CA VAL A 91 -15.28 2.11 -2.00
C VAL A 91 -15.13 2.11 -0.49
N LEU A 92 -14.17 1.34 0.00
CA LEU A 92 -13.71 1.36 1.37
C LEU A 92 -12.23 1.72 1.38
N ALA A 93 -11.89 2.92 1.81
CA ALA A 93 -10.53 3.35 2.07
C ALA A 93 -10.27 3.26 3.57
N TRP A 94 -9.28 2.49 4.00
CA TRP A 94 -9.00 2.33 5.42
C TRP A 94 -7.70 3.00 5.84
N ASN A 95 -7.59 3.31 7.12
CA ASN A 95 -6.44 3.97 7.70
C ASN A 95 -5.72 2.99 8.62
N CYS A 96 -4.42 2.77 8.36
CA CYS A 96 -3.58 2.01 9.29
C CYS A 96 -3.60 2.66 10.68
N ARG A 97 -3.31 1.90 11.70
CA ARG A 97 -3.25 2.35 13.09
C ARG A 97 -2.49 3.67 13.22
N SER A 98 -3.06 4.64 13.93
CA SER A 98 -2.51 6.00 14.09
C SER A 98 -2.37 6.82 12.79
N CYS A 99 -3.07 6.46 11.72
CA CYS A 99 -3.02 7.19 10.45
C CYS A 99 -4.30 7.99 10.14
N SER A 100 -5.34 7.89 10.96
CA SER A 100 -6.62 8.62 10.80
C SER A 100 -6.70 9.95 11.55
N GLY A 101 -5.62 10.35 12.22
CA GLY A 101 -5.55 11.57 13.04
C GLY A 101 -5.57 11.32 14.54
N GLU A 102 -5.91 10.11 14.98
CA GLU A 102 -5.91 9.69 16.40
C GLU A 102 -4.91 8.55 16.59
N MET A 103 -4.20 8.54 17.74
CA MET A 103 -3.28 7.47 18.10
C MET A 103 -4.05 6.22 18.49
N ASN A 104 -3.66 5.08 17.94
CA ASN A 104 -4.23 3.79 18.30
C ASN A 104 -3.95 3.41 19.76
N ARG A 105 -4.69 2.44 20.31
CA ARG A 105 -4.62 2.08 21.73
C ARG A 105 -3.44 1.18 22.05
N LYS A 106 -3.04 0.26 21.15
CA LYS A 106 -1.95 -0.69 21.42
C LYS A 106 -0.58 -0.04 21.42
N LYS A 107 0.40 -0.68 22.05
CA LYS A 107 1.79 -0.20 22.17
C LYS A 107 2.54 -0.13 20.85
N PHE A 108 2.10 -0.82 19.82
CA PHE A 108 2.68 -0.86 18.49
C PHE A 108 1.83 -0.07 17.49
N LEU A 109 2.44 0.31 16.37
CA LEU A 109 1.79 1.03 15.27
C LEU A 109 1.27 0.03 14.21
N TYR A 110 1.93 -0.03 13.09
CA TYR A 110 1.63 -0.89 11.94
C TYR A 110 2.93 -1.16 11.17
N HIS A 111 2.93 -2.17 10.30
CA HIS A 111 4.06 -2.45 9.41
C HIS A 111 3.61 -3.13 8.11
N HIS A 112 4.55 -3.36 7.20
CA HIS A 112 4.33 -3.91 5.84
C HIS A 112 3.67 -5.30 5.80
N GLY A 113 3.72 -6.05 6.87
CA GLY A 113 3.16 -7.40 6.96
C GLY A 113 2.05 -7.56 8.00
N PHE A 114 1.43 -6.46 8.49
CA PHE A 114 0.38 -6.54 9.50
C PHE A 114 -0.97 -6.84 8.85
N THR A 115 -1.09 -8.05 8.29
CA THR A 115 -2.26 -8.52 7.53
C THR A 115 -3.51 -8.72 8.36
N GLN A 116 -3.39 -8.82 9.69
CA GLN A 116 -4.51 -8.88 10.62
C GLN A 116 -5.45 -7.66 10.49
N ASP A 117 -4.90 -6.46 10.28
CA ASP A 117 -5.73 -5.27 10.07
C ASP A 117 -6.47 -5.32 8.72
N VAL A 118 -5.87 -5.93 7.69
CA VAL A 118 -6.56 -6.17 6.40
C VAL A 118 -7.71 -7.15 6.57
N GLU A 119 -7.49 -8.20 7.38
CA GLU A 119 -8.53 -9.19 7.74
C GLU A 119 -9.74 -8.53 8.41
N GLU A 120 -9.52 -7.64 9.38
CA GLU A 120 -10.60 -6.90 10.07
C GLU A 120 -11.44 -6.07 9.07
N VAL A 121 -10.76 -5.40 8.13
CA VAL A 121 -11.42 -4.57 7.11
C VAL A 121 -12.20 -5.43 6.11
N VAL A 122 -11.62 -6.55 5.66
CA VAL A 122 -12.29 -7.50 4.75
C VAL A 122 -13.48 -8.15 5.43
N SER A 123 -13.32 -8.63 6.66
CA SER A 123 -14.42 -9.23 7.45
C SER A 123 -15.58 -8.24 7.65
N ARG A 124 -15.28 -6.96 7.91
CA ARG A 124 -16.30 -5.90 7.99
C ARG A 124 -17.03 -5.71 6.67
N ALA A 125 -16.31 -5.74 5.54
CA ALA A 125 -16.93 -5.64 4.21
C ALA A 125 -17.87 -6.83 3.92
N ILE A 126 -17.43 -8.06 4.24
CA ILE A 126 -18.24 -9.26 4.09
C ILE A 126 -19.49 -9.21 4.99
N ALA A 127 -19.35 -8.77 6.24
CA ALA A 127 -20.47 -8.60 7.17
C ALA A 127 -21.48 -7.55 6.69
N ASN A 128 -21.05 -6.56 5.89
CA ASN A 128 -21.93 -5.60 5.20
C ASN A 128 -22.61 -6.18 3.94
N GLY A 129 -22.37 -7.47 3.61
CA GLY A 129 -23.05 -8.18 2.54
C GLY A 129 -22.38 -8.12 1.17
N TYR A 130 -21.19 -7.54 1.04
CA TYR A 130 -20.47 -7.51 -0.23
C TYR A 130 -20.02 -8.91 -0.64
N LYS A 131 -20.29 -9.28 -1.91
CA LYS A 131 -19.95 -10.60 -2.50
C LYS A 131 -18.88 -10.53 -3.57
N GLU A 132 -18.63 -9.35 -4.12
CA GLU A 132 -17.58 -9.07 -5.10
C GLU A 132 -16.67 -7.97 -4.56
N ILE A 133 -15.56 -8.39 -3.95
CA ILE A 133 -14.57 -7.52 -3.32
C ILE A 133 -13.26 -7.62 -4.11
N VAL A 134 -12.66 -6.47 -4.40
CA VAL A 134 -11.29 -6.40 -4.93
C VAL A 134 -10.42 -5.54 -4.01
N LEU A 135 -9.14 -5.88 -3.93
CA LEU A 135 -8.20 -5.20 -3.06
C LEU A 135 -7.21 -4.38 -3.90
N ILE A 136 -6.95 -3.14 -3.52
CA ILE A 136 -5.86 -2.35 -4.09
C ILE A 136 -4.98 -1.76 -3.01
N GLY A 137 -3.66 -1.86 -3.18
CA GLY A 137 -2.71 -1.30 -2.24
C GLY A 137 -1.60 -0.51 -2.94
N PHE A 138 -1.13 0.53 -2.28
CA PHE A 138 -0.08 1.41 -2.77
C PHE A 138 1.14 1.37 -1.85
N SER A 139 2.34 1.13 -2.41
CA SER A 139 3.60 1.07 -1.64
C SER A 139 3.49 0.04 -0.50
N MET A 140 3.61 0.43 0.76
CA MET A 140 3.38 -0.44 1.92
C MET A 140 1.99 -1.10 1.87
N GLY A 141 0.94 -0.37 1.48
CA GLY A 141 -0.40 -0.94 1.31
C GLY A 141 -0.44 -2.02 0.23
N GLY A 142 0.41 -1.91 -0.80
CA GLY A 142 0.63 -2.96 -1.80
C GLY A 142 1.28 -4.21 -1.19
N SER A 143 2.28 -4.04 -0.32
CA SER A 143 2.87 -5.16 0.43
C SER A 143 1.83 -5.87 1.30
N LEU A 144 1.01 -5.11 2.04
CA LEU A 144 -0.09 -5.65 2.84
C LEU A 144 -1.09 -6.43 1.98
N THR A 145 -1.50 -5.86 0.84
CA THR A 145 -2.43 -6.50 -0.09
C THR A 145 -1.87 -7.82 -0.64
N LEU A 146 -0.65 -7.81 -1.16
CA LEU A 146 -0.01 -9.00 -1.73
C LEU A 146 0.25 -10.07 -0.67
N LYS A 147 0.73 -9.67 0.51
CA LYS A 147 0.99 -10.60 1.61
C LYS A 147 -0.33 -11.23 2.07
N TYR A 148 -1.38 -10.44 2.25
CA TYR A 148 -2.69 -10.92 2.68
C TYR A 148 -3.27 -11.97 1.71
N VAL A 149 -3.31 -11.69 0.42
CA VAL A 149 -3.84 -12.65 -0.56
C VAL A 149 -2.95 -13.88 -0.73
N GLY A 150 -1.63 -13.73 -0.53
CA GLY A 150 -0.68 -14.82 -0.62
C GLY A 150 -0.62 -15.69 0.64
N GLU A 151 -0.73 -15.12 1.85
CA GLU A 151 -0.81 -15.89 3.10
C GLU A 151 -2.07 -16.75 3.16
N ASN A 152 -3.20 -16.20 2.75
CA ASN A 152 -4.46 -16.94 2.74
C ASN A 152 -4.56 -17.94 1.59
N GLY A 153 -3.93 -17.69 0.45
CA GLY A 153 -3.85 -18.65 -0.65
C GLY A 153 -5.20 -19.26 -1.03
N GLN A 154 -5.38 -20.56 -0.77
CA GLN A 154 -6.64 -21.28 -1.05
C GLN A 154 -7.74 -21.00 -0.02
N ASP A 155 -7.38 -20.54 1.17
CA ASP A 155 -8.30 -20.23 2.26
C ASP A 155 -8.82 -18.79 2.19
N LEU A 156 -8.41 -18.04 1.15
CA LEU A 156 -8.87 -16.68 0.90
C LEU A 156 -10.39 -16.66 0.71
N TYR A 157 -11.06 -15.70 1.33
CA TYR A 157 -12.52 -15.54 1.21
C TYR A 157 -12.97 -15.52 -0.25
N PRO A 158 -13.98 -16.34 -0.62
CA PRO A 158 -14.47 -16.45 -2.01
C PRO A 158 -15.07 -15.13 -2.55
N GLN A 159 -15.37 -14.18 -1.67
CA GLN A 159 -15.80 -12.84 -2.04
C GLN A 159 -14.67 -12.01 -2.65
N ILE A 160 -13.40 -12.30 -2.35
CA ILE A 160 -12.24 -11.60 -2.92
C ILE A 160 -11.98 -12.15 -4.32
N LYS A 161 -12.19 -11.31 -5.33
CA LYS A 161 -12.13 -11.67 -6.75
C LYS A 161 -10.84 -11.28 -7.44
N GLY A 162 -10.01 -10.43 -6.82
CA GLY A 162 -8.76 -9.99 -7.38
C GLY A 162 -8.04 -8.97 -6.52
N ALA A 163 -6.77 -8.74 -6.82
CA ALA A 163 -5.93 -7.80 -6.12
C ALA A 163 -5.08 -6.96 -7.09
N MET A 164 -4.74 -5.75 -6.69
CA MET A 164 -3.75 -4.91 -7.39
C MET A 164 -2.81 -4.25 -6.40
N ALA A 165 -1.54 -4.20 -6.76
CA ALA A 165 -0.52 -3.58 -5.95
C ALA A 165 0.33 -2.62 -6.80
N VAL A 166 0.52 -1.39 -6.34
CA VAL A 166 1.17 -0.31 -7.09
C VAL A 166 2.42 0.17 -6.35
N SER A 167 3.55 0.24 -7.03
CA SER A 167 4.85 0.70 -6.50
C SER A 167 5.28 -0.05 -5.23
N VAL A 168 5.28 -1.37 -5.29
CA VAL A 168 5.42 -2.24 -4.11
C VAL A 168 6.88 -2.56 -3.82
N PRO A 169 7.36 -2.33 -2.59
CA PRO A 169 8.66 -2.84 -2.14
C PRO A 169 8.55 -4.33 -1.77
N CYS A 170 8.49 -5.22 -2.79
CA CYS A 170 8.37 -6.67 -2.54
C CYS A 170 9.56 -7.21 -1.71
N ASN A 171 10.74 -6.62 -1.89
CA ASN A 171 11.92 -6.87 -1.06
C ASN A 171 12.23 -5.65 -0.19
N LEU A 172 11.93 -5.73 1.10
CA LEU A 172 12.08 -4.59 2.03
C LEU A 172 13.53 -4.23 2.30
N SER A 173 14.42 -5.22 2.41
CA SER A 173 15.85 -4.98 2.64
C SER A 173 16.45 -4.16 1.49
N SER A 174 16.16 -4.52 0.24
CA SER A 174 16.68 -3.79 -0.92
C SER A 174 16.08 -2.39 -1.06
N SER A 175 14.78 -2.23 -0.78
CA SER A 175 14.12 -0.91 -0.75
C SER A 175 14.70 -0.01 0.35
N SER A 176 14.95 -0.54 1.55
CA SER A 176 15.60 0.20 2.65
C SER A 176 16.98 0.70 2.23
N LYS A 177 17.81 -0.16 1.61
CA LYS A 177 19.13 0.22 1.05
C LYS A 177 18.99 1.32 -0.03
N MET A 178 17.96 1.23 -0.90
CA MET A 178 17.70 2.25 -1.93
C MET A 178 17.36 3.61 -1.32
N LEU A 179 16.53 3.63 -0.27
CA LEU A 179 16.19 4.85 0.47
C LEU A 179 17.38 5.47 1.21
N ALA A 180 18.36 4.66 1.61
CA ALA A 180 19.59 5.12 2.27
C ALA A 180 20.55 5.88 1.34
N LEU A 181 20.41 5.73 0.01
CA LEU A 181 21.27 6.42 -0.95
C LEU A 181 21.12 7.95 -0.82
N LYS A 182 22.24 8.66 -0.99
CA LYS A 182 22.31 10.13 -0.85
C LYS A 182 21.21 10.85 -1.64
N LYS A 183 20.94 10.41 -2.88
CA LYS A 183 19.91 10.97 -3.76
C LYS A 183 18.47 10.81 -3.24
N ASN A 184 18.23 9.84 -2.34
CA ASN A 184 16.90 9.51 -1.80
C ASN A 184 16.73 9.92 -0.32
N LYS A 185 17.79 10.46 0.30
CA LYS A 185 17.84 10.78 1.73
C LYS A 185 16.68 11.66 2.21
N PHE A 186 16.13 12.51 1.34
CA PHE A 186 15.00 13.36 1.72
C PHE A 186 13.68 12.57 1.92
N TYR A 187 13.46 11.48 1.17
CA TYR A 187 12.34 10.56 1.39
C TYR A 187 12.50 9.84 2.73
N GLN A 188 13.69 9.27 2.96
CA GLN A 188 14.03 8.61 4.21
C GLN A 188 13.78 9.55 5.41
N ASN A 189 14.34 10.75 5.38
CA ASN A 189 14.21 11.73 6.44
C ASN A 189 12.75 12.14 6.70
N ARG A 190 11.96 12.28 5.64
CA ARG A 190 10.53 12.60 5.76
C ARG A 190 9.76 11.50 6.49
N PHE A 191 10.00 10.25 6.14
CA PHE A 191 9.34 9.11 6.79
C PHE A 191 9.80 8.95 8.24
N MET A 192 11.12 8.92 8.48
CA MET A 192 11.67 8.78 9.83
C MET A 192 11.19 9.89 10.77
N ARG A 193 11.11 11.13 10.30
CA ARG A 193 10.55 12.24 11.09
C ARG A 193 9.10 12.01 11.48
N LYS A 194 8.28 11.51 10.57
CA LYS A 194 6.86 11.24 10.86
C LYS A 194 6.68 10.10 11.84
N LEU A 195 7.44 9.04 11.66
CA LEU A 195 7.45 7.90 12.57
C LEU A 195 7.96 8.29 13.95
N ASP A 196 9.02 9.10 14.05
CA ASP A 196 9.55 9.61 15.33
C ASP A 196 8.49 10.35 16.14
N ILE A 197 7.66 11.18 15.48
CA ILE A 197 6.54 11.87 16.16
C ILE A 197 5.58 10.86 16.78
N LYS A 198 5.17 9.84 16.04
CA LYS A 198 4.26 8.79 16.53
C LYS A 198 4.89 7.94 17.64
N LEU A 199 6.17 7.61 17.50
CA LEU A 199 6.87 6.83 18.52
C LEU A 199 7.00 7.59 19.84
N ARG A 200 7.21 8.92 19.80
CA ARG A 200 7.18 9.77 21.01
C ARG A 200 5.82 9.77 21.66
N GLN A 201 4.75 9.94 20.88
CA GLN A 201 3.38 9.85 21.38
C GLN A 201 3.08 8.47 21.97
N LYS A 202 3.59 7.38 21.37
CA LYS A 202 3.49 6.04 21.95
C LYS A 202 4.23 5.91 23.27
N ASN A 203 5.41 6.49 23.37
CA ASN A 203 6.19 6.46 24.61
C ASN A 203 5.56 7.31 25.72
N GLU A 204 4.80 8.36 25.37
CA GLU A 204 3.96 9.12 26.32
C GLU A 204 2.77 8.27 26.82
N GLN A 205 2.10 7.51 25.91
CA GLN A 205 1.03 6.57 26.28
C GLN A 205 1.53 5.38 27.12
N TYR A 206 2.76 4.92 26.84
CA TYR A 206 3.40 3.76 27.45
C TYR A 206 4.80 4.13 27.93
N PRO A 207 4.94 4.84 29.08
CA PRO A 207 6.23 5.28 29.59
C PRO A 207 7.23 4.14 29.73
N GLY A 208 8.43 4.32 29.18
CA GLY A 208 9.48 3.30 29.20
C GLY A 208 9.36 2.21 28.14
N LEU A 209 8.40 2.30 27.20
CA LEU A 209 8.28 1.36 26.09
C LEU A 209 9.53 1.33 25.20
N LEU A 210 10.08 2.49 24.94
CA LEU A 210 11.23 2.69 24.04
C LEU A 210 12.24 3.67 24.64
N GLU A 211 13.53 3.42 24.37
CA GLU A 211 14.58 4.43 24.51
C GLU A 211 14.50 5.38 23.31
N ILE A 212 13.86 6.54 23.51
CA ILE A 212 13.66 7.50 22.43
C ILE A 212 14.96 8.23 22.09
N ARG A 213 15.41 8.04 20.87
CA ARG A 213 16.51 8.79 20.25
C ARG A 213 15.99 9.83 19.27
N HIS A 214 16.78 10.85 19.00
CA HIS A 214 16.42 11.82 17.96
C HIS A 214 16.54 11.16 16.58
N TRP A 215 15.51 11.27 15.71
CA TRP A 215 15.48 10.58 14.41
C TRP A 215 16.71 10.84 13.51
N LYS A 216 17.37 11.99 13.65
CA LYS A 216 18.61 12.31 12.92
C LYS A 216 19.83 11.52 13.40
N SER A 217 19.78 10.83 14.55
CA SER A 217 20.87 9.98 15.02
C SER A 217 20.96 8.66 14.26
N PHE A 218 19.89 8.26 13.55
CA PHE A 218 19.89 7.05 12.75
C PHE A 218 20.48 7.29 11.36
N ARG A 219 21.32 6.39 10.87
CA ARG A 219 21.91 6.46 9.53
C ARG A 219 20.87 6.28 8.43
N ASP A 220 20.04 5.27 8.60
CA ASP A 220 19.11 4.77 7.61
C ASP A 220 17.91 4.06 8.27
N PHE A 221 17.01 3.53 7.46
CA PHE A 221 15.87 2.75 7.94
C PHE A 221 16.28 1.46 8.62
N HIS A 222 17.34 0.79 8.19
CA HIS A 222 17.83 -0.42 8.84
C HIS A 222 18.22 -0.16 10.29
N ASP A 223 18.96 0.93 10.54
CA ASP A 223 19.35 1.35 11.88
C ASP A 223 18.13 1.74 12.73
N PHE A 224 17.19 2.49 12.13
CA PHE A 224 15.94 2.89 12.76
C PHE A 224 15.04 1.68 13.10
N ASP A 225 14.86 0.77 12.16
CA ASP A 225 14.00 -0.41 12.33
C ASP A 225 14.60 -1.42 13.32
N THR A 226 15.93 -1.56 13.35
CA THR A 226 16.60 -2.36 14.40
C THR A 226 16.34 -1.79 15.79
N HIS A 227 16.36 -0.46 15.92
CA HIS A 227 16.20 0.19 17.22
C HIS A 227 14.73 0.22 17.67
N TYR A 228 13.77 0.43 16.74
CA TYR A 228 12.35 0.59 17.06
C TYR A 228 11.47 -0.55 16.57
N SER A 229 11.31 -0.72 15.24
CA SER A 229 10.32 -1.63 14.67
C SER A 229 10.56 -3.07 15.12
N ALA A 230 11.79 -3.56 15.00
CA ALA A 230 12.12 -4.92 15.42
C ALA A 230 11.82 -5.15 16.91
N LYS A 231 12.22 -4.23 17.79
CA LYS A 231 11.99 -4.36 19.24
C LYS A 231 10.51 -4.33 19.60
N ILE A 232 9.74 -3.41 19.00
CA ILE A 232 8.30 -3.29 19.31
C ILE A 232 7.54 -4.56 18.93
N PHE A 233 7.90 -5.17 17.80
CA PHE A 233 7.23 -6.35 17.27
C PHE A 233 7.90 -7.68 17.68
N GLY A 234 9.02 -7.63 18.42
CA GLY A 234 9.67 -8.83 18.98
C GLY A 234 10.62 -9.55 18.03
N TYR A 235 11.11 -8.85 17.00
CA TYR A 235 12.15 -9.35 16.08
C TYR A 235 13.55 -9.06 16.61
N GLN A 236 14.56 -9.81 16.13
CA GLN A 236 15.95 -9.68 16.60
C GLN A 236 16.58 -8.35 16.13
N ASP A 237 16.41 -8.03 14.86
CA ASP A 237 16.93 -6.83 14.19
C ASP A 237 16.07 -6.46 12.97
N ALA A 238 16.50 -5.44 12.22
CA ALA A 238 15.79 -5.00 11.02
C ALA A 238 15.78 -6.06 9.91
N GLN A 239 16.83 -6.90 9.79
CA GLN A 239 16.85 -7.92 8.75
C GLN A 239 15.83 -9.03 9.04
N ASP A 240 15.78 -9.53 10.28
CA ASP A 240 14.77 -10.50 10.73
C ASP A 240 13.36 -9.93 10.58
N PHE A 241 13.17 -8.66 10.94
CA PHE A 241 11.92 -7.93 10.71
C PHE A 241 11.54 -7.91 9.22
N TYR A 242 12.45 -7.48 8.32
CA TYR A 242 12.16 -7.39 6.88
C TYR A 242 11.82 -8.75 6.28
N ASP A 243 12.58 -9.78 6.61
CA ASP A 243 12.38 -11.14 6.09
C ASP A 243 11.04 -11.74 6.53
N SER A 244 10.60 -11.41 7.75
CA SER A 244 9.33 -11.88 8.30
C SER A 244 8.11 -11.13 7.76
N VAL A 245 8.23 -9.83 7.47
CA VAL A 245 7.06 -8.99 7.13
C VAL A 245 6.88 -8.73 5.63
N GLN A 246 7.90 -8.96 4.80
CA GLN A 246 7.82 -8.71 3.36
C GLN A 246 6.82 -9.64 2.65
N CYS A 247 6.28 -9.17 1.51
CA CYS A 247 5.29 -9.96 0.75
C CYS A 247 5.91 -10.97 -0.22
N LEU A 248 7.18 -10.81 -0.61
CA LEU A 248 7.82 -11.58 -1.66
C LEU A 248 7.69 -13.12 -1.51
N PRO A 249 7.92 -13.71 -0.31
CA PRO A 249 7.80 -15.17 -0.12
C PRO A 249 6.38 -15.73 -0.34
N HIS A 250 5.35 -14.88 -0.21
CA HIS A 250 3.95 -15.30 -0.27
C HIS A 250 3.37 -15.24 -1.68
N LEU A 251 4.06 -14.64 -2.66
CA LEU A 251 3.53 -14.43 -4.02
C LEU A 251 3.19 -15.72 -4.76
N MET A 252 3.94 -16.80 -4.51
CA MET A 252 3.69 -18.09 -5.14
C MET A 252 2.37 -18.74 -4.71
N ASN A 253 1.84 -18.35 -3.56
CA ASN A 253 0.59 -18.89 -3.01
C ASN A 253 -0.65 -18.13 -3.49
N ILE A 254 -0.52 -17.00 -4.18
CA ILE A 254 -1.65 -16.21 -4.68
C ILE A 254 -2.52 -17.04 -5.63
N LYS A 255 -3.83 -17.07 -5.37
CA LYS A 255 -4.81 -17.87 -6.12
C LYS A 255 -5.88 -17.03 -6.84
N VAL A 256 -5.87 -15.71 -6.66
CA VAL A 256 -6.78 -14.80 -7.36
C VAL A 256 -6.01 -13.95 -8.38
N PRO A 257 -6.65 -13.51 -9.48
CA PRO A 257 -6.03 -12.59 -10.43
C PRO A 257 -5.43 -11.39 -9.73
N THR A 258 -4.14 -11.17 -9.89
CA THR A 258 -3.39 -10.13 -9.18
C THR A 258 -2.49 -9.36 -10.15
N LEU A 259 -2.67 -8.03 -10.20
CA LEU A 259 -1.82 -7.13 -10.97
C LEU A 259 -0.81 -6.44 -10.06
N ILE A 260 0.47 -6.53 -10.40
CA ILE A 260 1.55 -5.75 -9.76
C ILE A 260 2.04 -4.72 -10.77
N LEU A 261 1.84 -3.44 -10.48
CA LEU A 261 2.27 -2.31 -11.31
C LEU A 261 3.41 -1.55 -10.65
N ASN A 262 4.61 -1.63 -11.22
CA ASN A 262 5.79 -0.90 -10.76
C ASN A 262 6.42 -0.09 -11.89
N ALA A 263 7.08 1.03 -11.56
CA ALA A 263 7.86 1.81 -12.50
C ALA A 263 9.36 1.48 -12.36
N LEU A 264 10.05 1.26 -13.47
CA LEU A 264 11.49 1.00 -13.50
C LEU A 264 12.33 2.17 -12.98
N ASN A 265 11.77 3.39 -13.07
CA ASN A 265 12.40 4.60 -12.54
C ASN A 265 11.94 4.98 -11.12
N ASP A 266 11.29 4.08 -10.38
CA ASP A 266 10.89 4.35 -9.00
C ASP A 266 12.12 4.62 -8.11
N PRO A 267 12.21 5.80 -7.45
CA PRO A 267 13.40 6.15 -6.65
C PRO A 267 13.52 5.35 -5.34
N MET A 268 12.50 4.58 -4.95
CA MET A 268 12.46 3.84 -3.70
C MET A 268 12.61 2.32 -3.89
N LEU A 269 12.54 1.83 -5.15
CA LEU A 269 12.60 0.42 -5.47
C LEU A 269 13.90 0.06 -6.21
N THR A 270 14.32 -1.19 -6.07
CA THR A 270 15.41 -1.81 -6.85
C THR A 270 14.86 -2.92 -7.72
N GLY A 271 15.69 -3.51 -8.57
CA GLY A 271 15.33 -4.69 -9.35
C GLY A 271 14.82 -5.86 -8.50
N ASP A 272 15.33 -6.02 -7.27
CA ASP A 272 14.90 -7.07 -6.34
C ASP A 272 13.45 -6.89 -5.85
N CYS A 273 12.86 -5.70 -6.04
CA CYS A 273 11.45 -5.44 -5.75
C CYS A 273 10.51 -5.85 -6.89
N TYR A 274 11.05 -6.26 -8.04
CA TYR A 274 10.25 -6.67 -9.21
C TYR A 274 10.19 -8.19 -9.27
N PRO A 275 9.06 -8.82 -8.90
CA PRO A 275 8.96 -10.27 -8.74
C PRO A 275 8.76 -10.97 -10.10
N GLU A 276 9.73 -10.81 -11.04
CA GLU A 276 9.64 -11.37 -12.40
C GLU A 276 9.54 -12.89 -12.37
N SER A 277 10.38 -13.56 -11.58
CA SER A 277 10.36 -15.03 -11.47
C SER A 277 9.06 -15.58 -10.87
N GLN A 278 8.47 -14.87 -9.90
CA GLN A 278 7.19 -15.25 -9.32
C GLN A 278 6.05 -15.05 -10.33
N ALA A 279 6.08 -13.95 -11.10
CA ALA A 279 5.09 -13.71 -12.14
C ALA A 279 5.17 -14.77 -13.26
N GLU A 280 6.37 -15.19 -13.65
CA GLU A 280 6.55 -16.26 -14.64
C GLU A 280 6.03 -17.61 -14.14
N ALA A 281 6.19 -17.89 -12.85
CA ALA A 281 5.83 -19.19 -12.25
C ALA A 281 4.37 -19.25 -11.75
N ASN A 282 3.70 -18.13 -11.52
CA ASN A 282 2.31 -18.07 -11.03
C ASN A 282 1.39 -17.37 -12.03
N GLN A 283 0.55 -18.15 -12.71
CA GLN A 283 -0.40 -17.66 -13.72
C GLN A 283 -1.42 -16.61 -13.22
N ASN A 284 -1.62 -16.54 -11.91
CA ASN A 284 -2.52 -15.54 -11.30
C ASN A 284 -1.86 -14.17 -11.19
N ILE A 285 -0.54 -14.05 -11.39
CA ILE A 285 0.19 -12.78 -11.27
C ILE A 285 0.46 -12.20 -12.64
N LEU A 286 -0.01 -10.99 -12.86
CA LEU A 286 0.36 -10.13 -13.98
C LEU A 286 1.29 -9.04 -13.46
N LEU A 287 2.54 -9.02 -13.90
CA LEU A 287 3.52 -8.00 -13.57
C LEU A 287 3.62 -6.98 -14.70
N GLU A 288 3.31 -5.74 -14.41
CA GLU A 288 3.41 -4.64 -15.36
C GLU A 288 4.52 -3.67 -14.93
N LEU A 289 5.56 -3.55 -15.76
CA LEU A 289 6.72 -2.69 -15.52
C LEU A 289 6.72 -1.56 -16.53
N THR A 290 6.39 -0.35 -16.08
CA THR A 290 6.48 0.86 -16.91
C THR A 290 7.88 1.45 -16.84
N THR A 291 8.35 2.09 -17.90
CA THR A 291 9.65 2.78 -17.90
C THR A 291 9.65 3.99 -16.94
N HIS A 292 8.52 4.64 -16.83
CA HIS A 292 8.27 5.83 -16.02
C HIS A 292 7.11 5.61 -15.05
N GLY A 293 6.93 6.53 -14.08
CA GLY A 293 5.83 6.48 -13.11
C GLY A 293 6.24 7.00 -11.75
N GLY A 294 7.54 6.96 -11.45
CA GLY A 294 8.05 7.29 -10.13
C GLY A 294 7.44 6.38 -9.05
N HIS A 295 7.41 6.84 -7.80
CA HIS A 295 6.77 6.12 -6.71
C HIS A 295 5.32 6.58 -6.54
N VAL A 296 4.35 5.71 -6.92
CA VAL A 296 2.89 5.98 -6.83
C VAL A 296 2.42 7.18 -7.67
N GLY A 297 3.20 7.63 -8.64
CA GLY A 297 2.89 8.86 -9.37
C GLY A 297 1.92 8.66 -10.52
N PHE A 298 2.41 8.11 -11.61
CA PHE A 298 1.67 7.70 -12.80
C PHE A 298 0.73 8.75 -13.40
N LEU A 299 1.05 10.07 -13.27
CA LEU A 299 0.25 11.14 -13.88
C LEU A 299 0.23 11.02 -15.40
N GLN A 300 -0.89 11.38 -16.00
CA GLN A 300 -1.10 11.43 -17.44
C GLN A 300 -1.37 12.86 -17.90
N MET A 301 -0.83 13.22 -19.06
CA MET A 301 -1.04 14.56 -19.64
C MET A 301 -2.52 14.80 -19.95
N GLY A 302 -3.07 15.89 -19.43
CA GLY A 302 -4.45 16.30 -19.70
C GLY A 302 -5.54 15.42 -19.10
N LYS A 303 -5.20 14.43 -18.27
CA LYS A 303 -6.16 13.55 -17.61
C LYS A 303 -6.35 13.86 -16.13
N VAL A 304 -7.55 13.61 -15.64
CA VAL A 304 -7.91 13.74 -14.22
C VAL A 304 -7.36 12.56 -13.42
N TYR A 305 -7.41 11.37 -14.01
CA TYR A 305 -6.99 10.12 -13.39
C TYR A 305 -5.58 9.74 -13.79
N THR A 306 -4.87 9.09 -12.88
CA THR A 306 -3.54 8.53 -13.15
C THR A 306 -3.67 7.25 -13.98
N TYR A 307 -2.58 6.85 -14.63
CA TYR A 307 -2.53 5.57 -15.32
C TYR A 307 -2.82 4.39 -14.38
N ALA A 308 -2.30 4.42 -13.16
CA ALA A 308 -2.54 3.36 -12.18
C ALA A 308 -4.04 3.24 -11.80
N GLU A 309 -4.74 4.38 -11.67
CA GLU A 309 -6.19 4.39 -11.37
C GLU A 309 -7.01 3.84 -12.53
N GLU A 310 -6.76 4.30 -13.77
CA GLU A 310 -7.46 3.79 -14.96
C GLU A 310 -7.14 2.30 -15.21
N ARG A 311 -5.89 1.91 -14.99
CA ARG A 311 -5.44 0.52 -15.14
C ARG A 311 -6.10 -0.41 -14.13
N ALA A 312 -6.28 0.07 -12.88
CA ALA A 312 -7.01 -0.67 -11.86
C ALA A 312 -8.47 -0.92 -12.27
N LEU A 313 -9.17 0.10 -12.72
CA LEU A 313 -10.57 -0.04 -13.14
C LEU A 313 -10.71 -1.00 -14.33
N THR A 314 -9.83 -0.90 -15.33
CA THR A 314 -9.81 -1.80 -16.48
C THR A 314 -9.55 -3.24 -16.03
N PHE A 315 -8.51 -3.46 -15.24
CA PHE A 315 -8.13 -4.78 -14.76
C PHE A 315 -9.24 -5.46 -13.97
N PHE A 316 -9.84 -4.78 -13.02
CA PHE A 316 -10.89 -5.37 -12.20
C PHE A 316 -12.20 -5.61 -12.97
N ASN A 317 -12.55 -4.74 -13.92
CA ASN A 317 -13.71 -4.98 -14.77
C ASN A 317 -13.49 -6.18 -15.71
N GLU A 318 -12.29 -6.39 -16.23
CA GLU A 318 -11.94 -7.57 -17.03
C GLU A 318 -11.96 -8.84 -16.16
N THR A 319 -11.35 -8.79 -14.97
CA THR A 319 -11.33 -9.90 -14.01
C THR A 319 -12.74 -10.37 -13.66
N LEU A 320 -13.64 -9.44 -13.31
CA LEU A 320 -15.00 -9.81 -12.92
C LEU A 320 -15.87 -10.35 -14.07
N ARG A 321 -15.59 -9.98 -15.32
CA ARG A 321 -16.30 -10.57 -16.48
C ARG A 321 -16.01 -12.05 -16.66
N VAL A 322 -14.86 -12.51 -16.22
CA VAL A 322 -14.48 -13.94 -16.31
C VAL A 322 -15.26 -14.79 -15.29
N TYR A 323 -15.76 -14.17 -14.22
CA TYR A 323 -16.53 -14.85 -13.16
C TYR A 323 -18.06 -14.74 -13.33
N GLN A 324 -18.54 -14.05 -14.38
CA GLN A 324 -19.94 -13.99 -14.80
C GLN A 324 -20.23 -15.00 -15.95
#